data_e95d1b9cade0c7f1e55189e2d5fe68f5
#
_entry.id   e95d1b9cade0c7f1e55189e2d5fe68f5
#
_cell.length_a   1.000
_cell.length_b   1.000
_cell.length_c   1.000
_cell.angle_alpha   90.00
_cell.angle_beta   90.00
_cell.angle_gamma   90.00
#
_symmetry.space_group_name_H-M   'P 1'
#
loop_
_entity.id
_entity.type
_entity.pdbx_description
1 polymer ?
#
loop_
_entity_poly.entity_id
_entity_poly.type
_entity_poly.pdbx_seq_one_letter_code
_entity_poly.pdbx_strand_id
1 'polypeptide(L)'
;TKIITSRWHAQTGYKASTRPDTSNYKGKTGWATENGKKFYYVNGVKKYGWVQVKNKKYYIHKTAGMCRSKLIRDSKNISRYVDKNGVLVKNTWITYKEKKYYFDKNGHALKGMKKVGKNYYYFQAKYGYMMRHVRYMNSRNDVYYFGGDGVMVKKVFYTWSGNNESHTYYFGSNGKMQRGWLKLDGKRYYFDPETGIMYKNCTIEKNGKSYTFDEDGVYTTVSAANKKK
;
A
#
# COMPACT_ATOMS: atom_id res chain seq x y z
N THR A 1 6.30 -62.61 26.49
CA THR A 1 6.21 -61.22 25.95
C THR A 1 7.45 -60.45 26.35
N LYS A 2 8.40 -60.31 25.40
CA LYS A 2 9.64 -59.56 25.64
C LYS A 2 9.41 -58.08 25.38
N ILE A 3 9.63 -57.22 26.36
CA ILE A 3 9.68 -55.79 26.22
C ILE A 3 11.09 -55.40 25.75
N ILE A 4 11.19 -54.88 24.53
CA ILE A 4 12.45 -54.32 24.01
C ILE A 4 12.51 -52.85 24.42
N THR A 5 13.33 -52.54 25.40
CA THR A 5 13.72 -51.17 25.76
C THR A 5 14.83 -50.73 24.82
N SER A 6 14.50 -49.92 23.81
CA SER A 6 15.50 -49.22 23.00
C SER A 6 16.10 -48.08 23.81
N ARG A 7 17.37 -48.23 24.19
CA ARG A 7 18.20 -47.15 24.74
C ARG A 7 18.49 -46.15 23.61
N TRP A 8 17.87 -44.99 23.68
CA TRP A 8 18.35 -43.84 22.92
C TRP A 8 19.60 -43.29 23.62
N HIS A 9 20.72 -43.41 22.95
CA HIS A 9 21.93 -42.70 23.35
C HIS A 9 21.69 -41.22 23.04
N ALA A 10 21.53 -40.43 24.09
CA ALA A 10 21.54 -38.99 23.98
C ALA A 10 22.96 -38.56 23.56
N GLN A 11 23.17 -38.12 22.34
CA GLN A 11 24.36 -37.38 21.95
C GLN A 11 24.34 -36.06 22.73
N THR A 12 25.11 -36.03 23.79
CA THR A 12 25.44 -34.86 24.57
C THR A 12 26.33 -33.94 23.73
N GLY A 13 25.74 -32.97 23.10
CA GLY A 13 26.43 -31.92 22.34
C GLY A 13 25.71 -30.57 22.36
N TYR A 14 24.56 -30.50 22.99
CA TYR A 14 23.92 -29.22 23.28
C TYR A 14 24.62 -28.59 24.46
N LYS A 15 25.61 -27.70 24.22
CA LYS A 15 26.03 -26.73 25.24
C LYS A 15 24.76 -25.99 25.62
N ALA A 16 24.26 -26.21 26.82
CA ALA A 16 23.22 -25.39 27.42
C ALA A 16 23.61 -23.93 27.16
N SER A 17 22.84 -23.25 26.37
CA SER A 17 22.94 -21.82 26.16
C SER A 17 22.96 -21.23 27.59
N THR A 18 24.13 -20.76 28.02
CA THR A 18 24.26 -20.05 29.28
C THR A 18 23.19 -18.99 29.31
N ARG A 19 22.21 -19.12 30.21
CA ARG A 19 21.28 -18.04 30.50
C ARG A 19 22.14 -16.80 30.66
N PRO A 20 21.88 -15.70 29.92
CA PRO A 20 22.63 -14.48 30.13
C PRO A 20 22.59 -14.20 31.63
N ASP A 21 23.78 -13.96 32.22
CA ASP A 21 23.90 -13.60 33.63
C ASP A 21 23.02 -12.36 33.87
N THR A 22 21.88 -12.55 34.51
CA THR A 22 20.94 -11.49 34.84
C THR A 22 21.23 -10.87 36.21
N SER A 23 22.26 -11.35 36.91
CA SER A 23 22.62 -10.90 38.24
C SER A 23 22.89 -9.39 38.28
N ASN A 24 23.54 -8.85 37.24
CA ASN A 24 23.82 -7.41 37.09
C ASN A 24 22.59 -6.54 36.87
N TYR A 25 21.41 -7.12 36.65
CA TYR A 25 20.18 -6.40 36.32
C TYR A 25 19.03 -6.64 37.28
N LYS A 26 19.30 -7.39 38.39
CA LYS A 26 18.29 -7.66 39.44
C LYS A 26 17.68 -6.35 39.93
N GLY A 27 16.34 -6.21 39.85
CA GLY A 27 15.62 -5.02 40.28
C GLY A 27 15.72 -3.80 39.35
N LYS A 28 16.57 -3.81 38.31
CA LYS A 28 16.77 -2.69 37.39
C LYS A 28 15.58 -2.48 36.47
N THR A 29 15.11 -1.24 36.37
CA THR A 29 14.18 -0.80 35.34
C THR A 29 14.87 0.26 34.50
N GLY A 30 14.92 0.06 33.16
CA GLY A 30 15.57 0.99 32.24
C GLY A 30 16.35 0.33 31.11
N TRP A 31 17.03 1.18 30.35
CA TRP A 31 17.89 0.75 29.25
C TRP A 31 19.23 0.21 29.74
N ALA A 32 19.69 -0.87 29.12
CA ALA A 32 21.04 -1.40 29.32
C ALA A 32 21.63 -1.85 27.96
N THR A 33 22.97 -1.84 27.88
CA THR A 33 23.72 -2.31 26.70
C THR A 33 24.43 -3.60 27.05
N GLU A 34 24.21 -4.63 26.22
CA GLU A 34 24.85 -5.93 26.36
C GLU A 34 25.44 -6.31 25.00
N ASN A 35 26.73 -6.60 24.97
CA ASN A 35 27.47 -6.97 23.75
C ASN A 35 27.16 -5.99 22.59
N GLY A 36 27.17 -4.67 22.87
CA GLY A 36 26.89 -3.60 21.91
C GLY A 36 25.40 -3.43 21.53
N LYS A 37 24.50 -4.24 22.09
CA LYS A 37 23.05 -4.21 21.79
C LYS A 37 22.29 -3.59 22.94
N LYS A 38 21.31 -2.73 22.64
CA LYS A 38 20.51 -2.02 23.63
C LYS A 38 19.22 -2.77 23.94
N PHE A 39 18.98 -3.09 25.21
CA PHE A 39 17.77 -3.75 25.71
C PHE A 39 17.09 -2.92 26.78
N TYR A 40 15.80 -3.19 27.02
CA TYR A 40 15.02 -2.56 28.08
C TYR A 40 14.59 -3.58 29.12
N TYR A 41 14.76 -3.25 30.39
CA TYR A 41 14.43 -4.08 31.53
C TYR A 41 13.31 -3.47 32.37
N VAL A 42 12.50 -4.31 32.97
CA VAL A 42 11.53 -3.95 33.99
C VAL A 42 11.72 -4.91 35.19
N ASN A 43 12.08 -4.39 36.33
CA ASN A 43 12.39 -5.18 37.56
C ASN A 43 13.38 -6.34 37.28
N GLY A 44 14.43 -6.04 36.54
CA GLY A 44 15.46 -7.02 36.16
C GLY A 44 15.07 -7.96 35.03
N VAL A 45 13.84 -7.90 34.51
CA VAL A 45 13.35 -8.76 33.43
C VAL A 45 13.48 -8.05 32.08
N LYS A 46 14.23 -8.66 31.15
CA LYS A 46 14.41 -8.16 29.79
C LYS A 46 13.09 -8.19 29.00
N LYS A 47 12.71 -7.07 28.41
CA LYS A 47 11.48 -6.94 27.60
C LYS A 47 11.78 -7.08 26.11
N TYR A 48 10.86 -7.73 25.38
CA TYR A 48 10.93 -7.95 23.95
C TYR A 48 9.66 -7.49 23.25
N GLY A 49 9.75 -7.32 21.95
CA GLY A 49 8.62 -6.82 21.14
C GLY A 49 8.43 -5.32 21.30
N TRP A 50 7.18 -4.87 21.27
CA TRP A 50 6.84 -3.47 21.43
C TRP A 50 6.85 -3.07 22.91
N VAL A 51 7.72 -2.13 23.25
CA VAL A 51 7.88 -1.62 24.62
C VAL A 51 7.59 -0.12 24.64
N GLN A 52 6.74 0.31 25.61
CA GLN A 52 6.46 1.71 25.87
C GLN A 52 7.42 2.21 26.95
N VAL A 53 8.16 3.29 26.65
CA VAL A 53 9.05 3.96 27.61
C VAL A 53 8.71 5.44 27.61
N LYS A 54 8.14 5.95 28.70
CA LYS A 54 7.52 7.27 28.75
C LYS A 54 6.50 7.42 27.60
N ASN A 55 6.59 8.48 26.82
CA ASN A 55 5.70 8.78 25.67
C ASN A 55 6.19 8.17 24.33
N LYS A 56 7.26 7.36 24.33
CA LYS A 56 7.87 6.78 23.13
C LYS A 56 7.71 5.27 23.11
N LYS A 57 7.52 4.68 21.92
CA LYS A 57 7.37 3.25 21.72
C LYS A 57 8.53 2.71 20.89
N TYR A 58 9.11 1.60 21.32
CA TYR A 58 10.29 0.97 20.76
C TYR A 58 10.02 -0.49 20.41
N TYR A 59 10.77 -1.07 19.50
CA TYR A 59 10.73 -2.50 19.26
C TYR A 59 12.06 -3.16 19.63
N ILE A 60 12.02 -4.14 20.54
CA ILE A 60 13.18 -4.87 21.04
C ILE A 60 13.17 -6.28 20.45
N HIS A 61 14.10 -6.56 19.57
CA HIS A 61 14.28 -7.90 19.01
C HIS A 61 15.02 -8.79 20.00
N LYS A 62 14.64 -10.07 20.10
CA LYS A 62 15.19 -10.99 21.11
C LYS A 62 16.73 -11.09 21.06
N THR A 63 17.32 -11.13 19.86
CA THR A 63 18.77 -11.31 19.67
C THR A 63 19.49 -10.04 19.22
N ALA A 64 18.80 -9.11 18.54
CA ALA A 64 19.39 -7.89 17.98
C ALA A 64 19.22 -6.67 18.89
N GLY A 65 18.42 -6.75 19.96
CA GLY A 65 18.10 -5.63 20.82
C GLY A 65 17.18 -4.60 20.17
N MET A 66 17.28 -3.33 20.57
CA MET A 66 16.47 -2.24 20.08
C MET A 66 16.67 -2.03 18.57
N CYS A 67 15.61 -2.20 17.79
CA CYS A 67 15.61 -1.95 16.35
C CYS A 67 15.66 -0.45 16.04
N ARG A 68 16.41 -0.07 14.99
CA ARG A 68 16.53 1.30 14.48
C ARG A 68 16.40 1.28 12.96
N SER A 69 15.89 2.37 12.36
CA SER A 69 15.71 2.54 10.90
C SER A 69 15.16 1.28 10.24
N LYS A 70 14.12 0.68 10.82
CA LYS A 70 13.64 -0.65 10.45
C LYS A 70 12.12 -0.72 10.33
N LEU A 71 11.65 -1.37 9.28
CA LEU A 71 10.27 -1.77 9.12
C LEU A 71 10.03 -3.08 9.88
N ILE A 72 9.09 -3.05 10.81
CA ILE A 72 8.66 -4.19 11.64
C ILE A 72 7.28 -4.61 11.17
N ARG A 73 7.12 -5.87 10.86
CA ARG A 73 5.84 -6.45 10.47
C ARG A 73 5.44 -7.54 11.45
N ASP A 74 4.22 -7.48 11.95
CA ASP A 74 3.68 -8.49 12.85
C ASP A 74 2.94 -9.62 12.10
N SER A 75 2.51 -10.64 12.84
CA SER A 75 1.77 -11.80 12.32
C SER A 75 0.41 -11.43 11.68
N LYS A 76 -0.17 -10.28 12.05
CA LYS A 76 -1.39 -9.74 11.45
C LYS A 76 -1.11 -8.89 10.21
N ASN A 77 0.12 -8.95 9.68
CA ASN A 77 0.56 -8.15 8.53
C ASN A 77 0.49 -6.63 8.73
N ILE A 78 0.53 -6.14 9.98
CA ILE A 78 0.62 -4.71 10.26
C ILE A 78 2.08 -4.30 10.23
N SER A 79 2.42 -3.41 9.31
CA SER A 79 3.77 -2.85 9.19
C SER A 79 3.87 -1.57 10.02
N ARG A 80 4.97 -1.42 10.76
CA ARG A 80 5.33 -0.24 11.56
C ARG A 80 6.80 0.08 11.32
N TYR A 81 7.17 1.35 11.42
CA TYR A 81 8.56 1.75 11.25
C TYR A 81 9.10 2.39 12.53
N VAL A 82 10.33 2.04 12.87
CA VAL A 82 11.11 2.72 13.93
C VAL A 82 12.22 3.53 13.29
N ASP A 83 12.40 4.77 13.73
CA ASP A 83 13.38 5.71 13.22
C ASP A 83 14.82 5.38 13.60
N LYS A 84 15.77 6.27 13.29
CA LYS A 84 17.19 6.13 13.66
C LYS A 84 17.45 6.06 15.17
N ASN A 85 16.52 6.59 15.97
CA ASN A 85 16.56 6.55 17.43
C ASN A 85 15.82 5.34 18.00
N GLY A 86 15.22 4.50 17.14
CA GLY A 86 14.42 3.34 17.52
C GLY A 86 12.99 3.66 17.90
N VAL A 87 12.52 4.91 17.72
CA VAL A 87 11.18 5.36 18.10
C VAL A 87 10.17 5.06 16.99
N LEU A 88 9.00 4.53 17.37
CA LEU A 88 7.88 4.30 16.46
C LEU A 88 7.46 5.61 15.79
N VAL A 89 7.46 5.65 14.47
CA VAL A 89 6.99 6.80 13.70
C VAL A 89 5.48 6.79 13.54
N LYS A 90 4.87 7.98 13.47
CA LYS A 90 3.42 8.19 13.33
C LYS A 90 3.16 9.41 12.46
N ASN A 91 1.98 9.44 11.79
CA ASN A 91 1.48 10.57 10.99
C ASN A 91 2.51 11.12 10.00
N THR A 92 3.28 10.26 9.33
CA THR A 92 4.36 10.70 8.46
C THR A 92 4.64 9.76 7.31
N TRP A 93 5.25 10.30 6.27
CA TRP A 93 5.79 9.55 5.16
C TRP A 93 7.20 9.04 5.47
N ILE A 94 7.48 7.80 5.12
CA ILE A 94 8.82 7.19 5.20
C ILE A 94 9.13 6.47 3.89
N THR A 95 10.32 6.70 3.36
CA THR A 95 10.89 5.87 2.31
C THR A 95 11.79 4.82 2.96
N TYR A 96 11.49 3.55 2.70
CA TYR A 96 12.27 2.43 3.18
C TYR A 96 12.49 1.42 2.04
N LYS A 97 13.76 1.15 1.70
CA LYS A 97 14.13 0.27 0.58
C LYS A 97 13.36 0.64 -0.69
N GLU A 98 13.47 1.91 -1.12
CA GLU A 98 12.88 2.50 -2.33
C GLU A 98 11.34 2.55 -2.35
N LYS A 99 10.67 1.97 -1.36
CA LYS A 99 9.22 1.98 -1.22
C LYS A 99 8.75 3.06 -0.27
N LYS A 100 7.74 3.83 -0.67
CA LYS A 100 7.16 4.91 0.12
C LYS A 100 5.97 4.41 0.93
N TYR A 101 5.93 4.73 2.22
CA TYR A 101 4.88 4.35 3.16
C TYR A 101 4.33 5.58 3.85
N TYR A 102 3.06 5.56 4.24
CA TYR A 102 2.52 6.51 5.19
C TYR A 102 2.06 5.76 6.44
N PHE A 103 2.50 6.24 7.61
CA PHE A 103 2.13 5.68 8.90
C PHE A 103 1.08 6.56 9.56
N ASP A 104 -0.02 5.97 10.01
CA ASP A 104 -1.13 6.65 10.68
C ASP A 104 -0.79 7.11 12.11
N LYS A 105 -1.77 7.66 12.82
CA LYS A 105 -1.64 8.10 14.22
C LYS A 105 -1.24 6.98 15.19
N ASN A 106 -1.48 5.73 14.85
CA ASN A 106 -1.11 4.55 15.62
C ASN A 106 0.26 3.97 15.20
N GLY A 107 0.88 4.55 14.16
CA GLY A 107 2.10 4.06 13.56
C GLY A 107 1.90 2.85 12.64
N HIS A 108 0.69 2.60 12.17
CA HIS A 108 0.40 1.53 11.21
C HIS A 108 0.55 2.04 9.78
N ALA A 109 1.25 1.30 8.93
CA ALA A 109 1.30 1.59 7.50
C ALA A 109 -0.11 1.50 6.90
N LEU A 110 -0.51 2.51 6.13
CA LEU A 110 -1.80 2.53 5.44
C LEU A 110 -1.88 1.41 4.40
N LYS A 111 -3.11 0.97 4.09
CA LYS A 111 -3.42 -0.07 3.11
C LYS A 111 -4.67 0.30 2.32
N GLY A 112 -4.72 -0.13 1.05
CA GLY A 112 -5.82 0.20 0.15
C GLY A 112 -5.86 1.68 -0.23
N MET A 113 -7.00 2.15 -0.72
CA MET A 113 -7.19 3.56 -1.07
C MET A 113 -7.42 4.39 0.18
N LYS A 114 -6.56 5.39 0.41
CA LYS A 114 -6.59 6.27 1.60
C LYS A 114 -6.30 7.72 1.25
N LYS A 115 -6.96 8.63 1.97
CA LYS A 115 -6.69 10.07 1.91
C LYS A 115 -5.56 10.43 2.87
N VAL A 116 -4.55 11.16 2.35
CA VAL A 116 -3.47 11.74 3.14
C VAL A 116 -3.33 13.21 2.74
N GLY A 117 -3.58 14.09 3.68
CA GLY A 117 -3.72 15.52 3.37
C GLY A 117 -4.90 15.76 2.42
N LYS A 118 -4.68 16.50 1.32
CA LYS A 118 -5.69 16.78 0.30
C LYS A 118 -5.83 15.70 -0.78
N ASN A 119 -4.89 14.73 -0.86
CA ASN A 119 -4.78 13.77 -1.93
C ASN A 119 -5.19 12.35 -1.50
N TYR A 120 -5.65 11.54 -2.46
CA TYR A 120 -5.85 10.11 -2.29
C TYR A 120 -4.69 9.34 -2.89
N TYR A 121 -4.31 8.24 -2.22
CA TYR A 121 -3.25 7.32 -2.61
C TYR A 121 -3.74 5.88 -2.52
N TYR A 122 -3.13 4.99 -3.28
CA TYR A 122 -3.37 3.56 -3.13
C TYR A 122 -2.14 2.89 -2.53
N PHE A 123 -2.33 2.23 -1.39
CA PHE A 123 -1.31 1.47 -0.69
C PHE A 123 -1.53 -0.02 -0.91
N GLN A 124 -0.46 -0.74 -1.25
CA GLN A 124 -0.50 -2.17 -1.50
C GLN A 124 -1.12 -2.93 -0.31
N ALA A 125 -2.12 -3.78 -0.57
CA ALA A 125 -2.97 -4.37 0.47
C ALA A 125 -2.21 -5.25 1.48
N LYS A 126 -1.21 -6.00 1.02
CA LYS A 126 -0.42 -6.90 1.88
C LYS A 126 0.68 -6.15 2.63
N TYR A 127 1.40 -5.24 1.98
CA TYR A 127 2.64 -4.65 2.50
C TYR A 127 2.53 -3.20 2.96
N GLY A 128 1.56 -2.43 2.43
CA GLY A 128 1.30 -1.06 2.83
C GLY A 128 2.20 -0.01 2.20
N TYR A 129 2.98 -0.32 1.16
CA TYR A 129 3.71 0.70 0.41
C TYR A 129 2.83 1.35 -0.64
N MET A 130 3.09 2.63 -0.93
CA MET A 130 2.37 3.41 -1.93
C MET A 130 2.61 2.86 -3.33
N MET A 131 1.54 2.66 -4.08
CA MET A 131 1.56 2.25 -5.48
C MET A 131 1.59 3.48 -6.39
N ARG A 132 2.26 3.37 -7.52
CA ARG A 132 2.36 4.38 -8.59
C ARG A 132 2.05 3.74 -9.93
N HIS A 133 1.59 4.51 -10.91
CA HIS A 133 1.21 4.02 -12.24
C HIS A 133 0.28 2.81 -12.15
N VAL A 134 -0.70 2.85 -11.23
CA VAL A 134 -1.58 1.71 -10.98
C VAL A 134 -3.04 2.07 -11.22
N ARG A 135 -3.73 1.20 -11.96
CA ARG A 135 -5.19 1.18 -12.07
C ARG A 135 -5.76 0.34 -10.93
N TYR A 136 -6.71 0.88 -10.21
CA TYR A 136 -7.41 0.21 -9.11
C TYR A 136 -8.89 0.17 -9.39
N MET A 137 -9.51 -0.98 -9.26
CA MET A 137 -10.95 -1.17 -9.35
C MET A 137 -11.50 -1.62 -7.99
N ASN A 138 -12.54 -0.94 -7.52
CA ASN A 138 -13.19 -1.31 -6.27
C ASN A 138 -14.28 -2.38 -6.50
N SER A 139 -14.94 -2.82 -5.43
CA SER A 139 -16.01 -3.83 -5.47
C SER A 139 -17.29 -3.40 -6.20
N ARG A 140 -17.42 -2.10 -6.54
CA ARG A 140 -18.54 -1.55 -7.33
C ARG A 140 -18.17 -1.35 -8.81
N ASN A 141 -17.04 -1.91 -9.25
CA ASN A 141 -16.47 -1.72 -10.59
C ASN A 141 -16.08 -0.27 -10.92
N ASP A 142 -16.00 0.64 -9.91
CA ASP A 142 -15.44 1.96 -10.13
C ASP A 142 -13.92 1.84 -10.32
N VAL A 143 -13.42 2.43 -11.39
CA VAL A 143 -11.99 2.41 -11.73
C VAL A 143 -11.35 3.74 -11.38
N TYR A 144 -10.17 3.70 -10.78
CA TYR A 144 -9.34 4.84 -10.40
C TYR A 144 -7.93 4.63 -10.94
N TYR A 145 -7.21 5.73 -11.17
CA TYR A 145 -5.80 5.69 -11.55
C TYR A 145 -4.96 6.54 -10.59
N PHE A 146 -3.78 6.02 -10.26
CA PHE A 146 -2.78 6.70 -9.43
C PHE A 146 -1.53 6.92 -10.26
N GLY A 147 -1.15 8.18 -10.45
CA GLY A 147 -0.08 8.61 -11.34
C GLY A 147 1.32 8.27 -10.85
N GLY A 148 2.33 8.88 -11.48
CA GLY A 148 3.75 8.65 -11.17
C GLY A 148 4.18 9.16 -9.79
N ASP A 149 3.48 10.14 -9.25
CA ASP A 149 3.64 10.65 -7.88
C ASP A 149 2.84 9.85 -6.83
N GLY A 150 2.01 8.88 -7.30
CA GLY A 150 1.09 8.08 -6.49
C GLY A 150 -0.22 8.76 -6.15
N VAL A 151 -0.45 10.00 -6.61
CA VAL A 151 -1.71 10.72 -6.36
C VAL A 151 -2.80 10.24 -7.30
N MET A 152 -4.03 10.16 -6.78
CA MET A 152 -5.21 9.80 -7.57
C MET A 152 -5.49 10.87 -8.62
N VAL A 153 -5.56 10.47 -9.87
CA VAL A 153 -5.86 11.32 -11.03
C VAL A 153 -7.32 11.77 -10.99
N LYS A 154 -7.56 13.06 -11.27
CA LYS A 154 -8.91 13.68 -11.25
C LYS A 154 -9.03 14.81 -12.25
N LYS A 155 -10.26 15.03 -12.74
CA LYS A 155 -10.63 16.16 -13.61
C LYS A 155 -9.71 16.30 -14.83
N VAL A 156 -9.35 15.19 -15.46
CA VAL A 156 -8.38 15.19 -16.55
C VAL A 156 -8.64 14.04 -17.53
N PHE A 157 -8.40 14.32 -18.80
CA PHE A 157 -8.20 13.29 -19.80
C PHE A 157 -6.82 12.66 -19.59
N TYR A 158 -6.77 11.35 -19.62
CA TYR A 158 -5.54 10.59 -19.43
C TYR A 158 -5.38 9.62 -20.60
N THR A 159 -4.29 9.78 -21.35
CA THR A 159 -3.99 8.91 -22.47
C THR A 159 -2.98 7.85 -22.05
N TRP A 160 -3.31 6.61 -22.32
CA TRP A 160 -2.46 5.46 -22.11
C TRP A 160 -1.95 4.96 -23.47
N SER A 161 -0.65 4.93 -23.68
CA SER A 161 -0.03 4.43 -24.89
C SER A 161 0.75 3.16 -24.56
N GLY A 162 0.51 2.10 -25.35
CA GLY A 162 1.19 0.83 -25.23
C GLY A 162 0.84 -0.10 -26.41
N ASN A 163 1.73 -0.96 -26.80
CA ASN A 163 1.54 -1.95 -27.87
C ASN A 163 1.00 -1.35 -29.19
N ASN A 164 1.54 -0.19 -29.61
CA ASN A 164 1.12 0.57 -30.80
C ASN A 164 -0.33 1.13 -30.76
N GLU A 165 -0.99 1.08 -29.62
CA GLU A 165 -2.32 1.65 -29.41
C GLU A 165 -2.27 2.77 -28.37
N SER A 166 -3.14 3.76 -28.55
CA SER A 166 -3.29 4.88 -27.62
C SER A 166 -4.77 5.04 -27.27
N HIS A 167 -5.08 4.87 -26.00
CA HIS A 167 -6.44 4.98 -25.48
C HIS A 167 -6.55 6.16 -24.52
N THR A 168 -7.58 6.98 -24.71
CA THR A 168 -7.86 8.12 -23.85
C THR A 168 -9.03 7.80 -22.93
N TYR A 169 -8.88 8.15 -21.66
CA TYR A 169 -9.86 8.02 -20.58
C TYR A 169 -10.11 9.38 -19.95
N TYR A 170 -11.22 9.54 -19.24
CA TYR A 170 -11.44 10.70 -18.39
C TYR A 170 -11.69 10.27 -16.96
N PHE A 171 -11.02 10.93 -16.01
CA PHE A 171 -11.26 10.75 -14.59
C PHE A 171 -11.97 11.97 -14.02
N GLY A 172 -13.18 11.78 -13.49
CA GLY A 172 -14.02 12.85 -12.98
C GLY A 172 -13.49 13.52 -11.70
N SER A 173 -14.23 14.45 -11.15
CA SER A 173 -13.86 15.18 -9.92
C SER A 173 -13.68 14.28 -8.68
N ASN A 174 -14.38 13.15 -8.64
CA ASN A 174 -14.27 12.11 -7.62
C ASN A 174 -13.17 11.08 -7.93
N GLY A 175 -12.44 11.21 -9.04
CA GLY A 175 -11.41 10.31 -9.51
C GLY A 175 -11.92 9.02 -10.16
N LYS A 176 -13.24 8.85 -10.34
CA LYS A 176 -13.77 7.69 -11.05
C LYS A 176 -13.56 7.85 -12.56
N MET A 177 -13.19 6.75 -13.21
CA MET A 177 -13.13 6.67 -14.66
C MET A 177 -14.53 6.84 -15.25
N GLN A 178 -14.66 7.74 -16.22
CA GLN A 178 -15.89 8.03 -16.92
C GLN A 178 -16.28 6.87 -17.85
N ARG A 179 -17.57 6.64 -17.94
CA ARG A 179 -18.22 5.73 -18.90
C ARG A 179 -19.48 6.37 -19.44
N GLY A 180 -19.84 6.06 -20.67
CA GLY A 180 -20.99 6.68 -21.33
C GLY A 180 -20.78 8.16 -21.64
N TRP A 181 -21.87 8.92 -21.71
CA TRP A 181 -21.83 10.33 -22.06
C TRP A 181 -21.22 11.21 -20.97
N LEU A 182 -20.41 12.18 -21.39
CA LEU A 182 -19.88 13.27 -20.56
C LEU A 182 -20.15 14.61 -21.24
N LYS A 183 -20.68 15.58 -20.50
CA LYS A 183 -20.69 16.99 -20.89
C LYS A 183 -19.63 17.73 -20.06
N LEU A 184 -18.68 18.34 -20.72
CA LEU A 184 -17.58 19.08 -20.08
C LEU A 184 -17.30 20.35 -20.91
N ASP A 185 -17.34 21.50 -20.28
CA ASP A 185 -17.05 22.81 -20.88
C ASP A 185 -17.82 23.07 -22.21
N GLY A 186 -19.12 22.74 -22.21
CA GLY A 186 -20.00 22.88 -23.36
C GLY A 186 -19.88 21.78 -24.43
N LYS A 187 -18.82 21.01 -24.41
CA LYS A 187 -18.54 19.89 -25.32
C LYS A 187 -19.13 18.58 -24.79
N ARG A 188 -19.42 17.63 -25.70
CA ARG A 188 -19.93 16.31 -25.35
C ARG A 188 -18.96 15.25 -25.85
N TYR A 189 -18.73 14.26 -24.99
CA TYR A 189 -17.83 13.11 -25.20
C TYR A 189 -18.58 11.82 -24.92
N TYR A 190 -18.16 10.73 -25.51
CA TYR A 190 -18.68 9.42 -25.18
C TYR A 190 -17.56 8.43 -24.91
N PHE A 191 -17.69 7.71 -23.82
CA PHE A 191 -16.73 6.69 -23.38
C PHE A 191 -17.40 5.33 -23.44
N ASP A 192 -16.67 4.33 -23.91
CA ASP A 192 -17.15 2.97 -23.97
C ASP A 192 -17.65 2.50 -22.59
N PRO A 193 -18.87 1.94 -22.49
CA PRO A 193 -19.48 1.59 -21.21
C PRO A 193 -18.73 0.49 -20.44
N GLU A 194 -17.98 -0.37 -21.12
CA GLU A 194 -17.26 -1.48 -20.51
C GLU A 194 -15.81 -1.12 -20.21
N THR A 195 -15.12 -0.58 -21.19
CA THR A 195 -13.67 -0.30 -21.10
C THR A 195 -13.35 1.09 -20.58
N GLY A 196 -14.26 2.07 -20.77
CA GLY A 196 -14.05 3.49 -20.45
C GLY A 196 -13.18 4.21 -21.48
N ILE A 197 -12.88 3.59 -22.63
CA ILE A 197 -12.10 4.21 -23.71
C ILE A 197 -12.96 5.29 -24.38
N MET A 198 -12.38 6.46 -24.59
CA MET A 198 -13.03 7.56 -25.31
C MET A 198 -13.11 7.26 -26.79
N TYR A 199 -14.31 7.40 -27.37
CA TYR A 199 -14.48 7.36 -28.81
C TYR A 199 -13.97 8.67 -29.42
N LYS A 200 -13.10 8.56 -30.41
CA LYS A 200 -12.55 9.69 -31.16
C LYS A 200 -12.20 9.29 -32.59
N ASN A 201 -12.29 10.26 -33.51
CA ASN A 201 -12.05 10.07 -34.93
C ASN A 201 -12.83 8.86 -35.49
N CYS A 202 -14.09 8.73 -35.10
CA CYS A 202 -14.93 7.60 -35.50
C CYS A 202 -16.42 7.92 -35.45
N THR A 203 -17.21 7.05 -36.08
CA THR A 203 -18.66 7.04 -35.97
C THR A 203 -19.11 5.74 -35.33
N ILE A 204 -20.01 5.81 -34.35
CA ILE A 204 -20.63 4.65 -33.71
C ILE A 204 -22.14 4.62 -33.93
N GLU A 205 -22.71 3.44 -33.97
CA GLU A 205 -24.15 3.26 -34.00
C GLU A 205 -24.69 2.91 -32.63
N LYS A 206 -25.74 3.61 -32.20
CA LYS A 206 -26.40 3.36 -30.93
C LYS A 206 -27.88 3.71 -31.02
N ASN A 207 -28.75 2.77 -30.65
CA ASN A 207 -30.20 2.94 -30.65
C ASN A 207 -30.73 3.46 -32.00
N GLY A 208 -30.24 2.92 -33.12
CA GLY A 208 -30.66 3.30 -34.48
C GLY A 208 -30.21 4.70 -34.92
N LYS A 209 -29.21 5.27 -34.26
CA LYS A 209 -28.62 6.57 -34.62
C LYS A 209 -27.11 6.43 -34.72
N SER A 210 -26.53 7.15 -35.69
CA SER A 210 -25.07 7.25 -35.86
C SER A 210 -24.55 8.50 -35.17
N TYR A 211 -23.53 8.36 -34.36
CA TYR A 211 -22.87 9.44 -33.59
C TYR A 211 -21.43 9.58 -34.07
N THR A 212 -21.05 10.77 -34.52
CA THR A 212 -19.69 11.05 -35.00
C THR A 212 -18.90 11.86 -33.97
N PHE A 213 -17.64 11.47 -33.77
CA PHE A 213 -16.69 12.11 -32.88
C PHE A 213 -15.46 12.53 -33.68
N ASP A 214 -14.97 13.75 -33.44
CA ASP A 214 -13.76 14.27 -34.07
C ASP A 214 -12.48 13.67 -33.50
N GLU A 215 -11.30 14.18 -33.91
CA GLU A 215 -9.99 13.73 -33.46
C GLU A 215 -9.75 13.99 -31.96
N ASP A 216 -10.43 14.99 -31.40
CA ASP A 216 -10.38 15.31 -29.96
C ASP A 216 -11.43 14.51 -29.15
N GLY A 217 -12.27 13.71 -29.82
CA GLY A 217 -13.35 12.94 -29.22
C GLY A 217 -14.61 13.77 -28.91
N VAL A 218 -14.70 15.00 -29.43
CA VAL A 218 -15.89 15.83 -29.28
C VAL A 218 -16.99 15.33 -30.23
N TYR A 219 -18.18 15.12 -29.68
CA TYR A 219 -19.35 14.81 -30.46
C TYR A 219 -19.69 15.97 -31.40
N THR A 220 -19.82 15.67 -32.69
CA THR A 220 -20.07 16.68 -33.75
C THR A 220 -21.48 16.59 -34.34
N THR A 221 -21.94 15.39 -34.70
CA THR A 221 -23.24 15.21 -35.35
C THR A 221 -23.94 13.92 -34.95
N VAL A 222 -25.26 13.89 -35.18
CA VAL A 222 -26.05 12.68 -35.14
C VAL A 222 -26.81 12.56 -36.49
N SER A 223 -26.83 11.36 -37.07
CA SER A 223 -27.68 11.03 -38.22
C SER A 223 -28.48 9.76 -37.92
N ALA A 224 -29.54 9.52 -38.69
CA ALA A 224 -30.19 8.21 -38.67
C ALA A 224 -29.20 7.15 -39.17
N ALA A 225 -29.11 6.01 -38.47
CA ALA A 225 -28.29 4.91 -38.96
C ALA A 225 -28.84 4.43 -40.30
N ASN A 226 -27.99 4.34 -41.33
CA ASN A 226 -28.39 3.79 -42.62
C ASN A 226 -28.83 2.34 -42.44
N LYS A 227 -30.12 2.03 -42.54
CA LYS A 227 -30.62 0.66 -42.69
C LYS A 227 -30.04 0.13 -44.01
N LYS A 228 -28.94 -0.60 -43.97
CA LYS A 228 -28.55 -1.43 -45.11
C LYS A 228 -29.71 -2.41 -45.35
N LYS A 229 -30.35 -2.29 -46.53
CA LYS A 229 -31.27 -3.29 -47.03
C LYS A 229 -30.56 -4.60 -47.30
#